data_24aef931ed1163f95986dce8bc8242d9
#
_entry.id   24aef931ed1163f95986dce8bc8242d9
#
_cell.length_a   1.000
_cell.length_b   1.000
_cell.length_c   1.000
_cell.angle_alpha   90.00
_cell.angle_beta   90.00
_cell.angle_gamma   90.00
#
_symmetry.space_group_name_H-M   'P 1'
#
loop_
_entity.id
_entity.type
_entity.pdbx_description
1 polymer ?
#
loop_
_entity_poly.entity_id
_entity_poly.type
_entity_poly.pdbx_seq_one_letter_code
_entity_poly.pdbx_strand_id
1 'polypeptide(L)'
;MKTAAIICEYNPFHNGHEYHIMQTRNITGADCVIAIMSGNYVQRGTPAVMDKKIRTQAALLGGADLVIELPLFAACSSAPDFAIGAVSLLHKLGVIDYLSFGSECQDINKLKQIASFLIQYKEEIERGTKELMSLGHSYPKAKELYLREHLDDTSLIEVLKQPNNILGIEYLKALLQLDSPIIPVCVTRVSNNHHSKELTPSISSATSIREILEQNQISPLFSRVPEALHDIYQMHYQKDFPVCLDDFSLLLHAAIYSCEDLTQISGISSDFKDRIFKMLKSDLSFEELISACKTKNLTWSKISRNLLHIMLDITKEKVEKARTYDMSPYFQILGFKRSASFLIGNIKRKSSIPMVRHLRVMNDPLSKDQEELLSTEQRANQLYRTVIGQKFHTIIKDEQIIF
;
A
#
# COMPACT_ATOMS: atom_id res chain seq x y z
N MET A 1 9.92 12.97 -23.52
CA MET A 1 9.31 13.25 -22.21
C MET A 1 9.51 12.05 -21.32
N LYS A 2 10.11 12.26 -20.18
CA LYS A 2 10.40 11.22 -19.18
C LYS A 2 9.34 11.20 -18.09
N THR A 3 8.88 10.03 -17.72
CA THR A 3 7.85 9.84 -16.69
C THR A 3 8.39 8.93 -15.58
N ALA A 4 8.37 9.43 -14.35
CA ALA A 4 8.69 8.61 -13.18
C ALA A 4 7.42 8.26 -12.41
N ALA A 5 7.41 7.12 -11.75
CA ALA A 5 6.33 6.70 -10.87
C ALA A 5 6.84 6.45 -9.45
N ILE A 6 5.97 6.70 -8.48
CA ILE A 6 6.16 6.40 -7.05
C ILE A 6 4.97 5.57 -6.59
N ILE A 7 5.24 4.46 -5.92
CA ILE A 7 4.21 3.64 -5.25
C ILE A 7 4.11 4.11 -3.80
N CYS A 8 2.89 4.43 -3.34
CA CYS A 8 2.70 5.12 -2.07
C CYS A 8 1.35 4.81 -1.41
N GLU A 9 1.25 5.15 -0.13
CA GLU A 9 -0.01 5.17 0.62
C GLU A 9 -0.44 6.59 0.97
N TYR A 10 0.52 7.48 1.22
CA TYR A 10 0.32 8.85 1.70
C TYR A 10 -0.68 8.92 2.87
N ASN A 11 -0.41 8.18 3.91
CA ASN A 11 -1.32 7.94 5.03
C ASN A 11 -0.83 8.54 6.38
N PRO A 12 -0.86 9.91 6.55
CA PRO A 12 -1.12 10.93 5.55
C PRO A 12 0.12 11.34 4.74
N PHE A 13 -0.05 12.27 3.76
CA PHE A 13 1.07 12.91 3.07
C PHE A 13 1.84 13.82 4.04
N HIS A 14 3.18 13.79 3.96
CA HIS A 14 4.06 14.56 4.85
C HIS A 14 5.36 15.01 4.13
N ASN A 15 6.18 15.84 4.81
CA ASN A 15 7.41 16.43 4.25
C ASN A 15 8.36 15.40 3.61
N GLY A 16 8.45 14.19 4.18
CA GLY A 16 9.27 13.11 3.61
C GLY A 16 8.75 12.60 2.25
N HIS A 17 7.44 12.69 1.99
CA HIS A 17 6.87 12.34 0.69
C HIS A 17 7.11 13.43 -0.36
N GLU A 18 6.99 14.70 0.02
CA GLU A 18 7.36 15.84 -0.84
C GLU A 18 8.84 15.77 -1.22
N TYR A 19 9.72 15.53 -0.24
CA TYR A 19 11.14 15.31 -0.48
C TYR A 19 11.39 14.17 -1.47
N HIS A 20 10.69 13.04 -1.30
CA HIS A 20 10.81 11.90 -2.23
C HIS A 20 10.41 12.27 -3.67
N ILE A 21 9.30 12.98 -3.86
CA ILE A 21 8.86 13.45 -5.18
C ILE A 21 9.91 14.38 -5.79
N MET A 22 10.42 15.34 -5.01
CA MET A 22 11.45 16.27 -5.46
C MET A 22 12.73 15.54 -5.87
N GLN A 23 13.23 14.62 -5.04
CA GLN A 23 14.43 13.83 -5.35
C GLN A 23 14.22 12.91 -6.56
N THR A 24 13.03 12.35 -6.74
CA THR A 24 12.69 11.57 -7.92
C THR A 24 12.89 12.39 -9.18
N ARG A 25 12.40 13.64 -9.23
CA ARG A 25 12.62 14.54 -10.38
C ARG A 25 14.11 14.85 -10.59
N ASN A 26 14.83 15.15 -9.52
CA ASN A 26 16.25 15.50 -9.60
C ASN A 26 17.10 14.35 -10.15
N ILE A 27 16.87 13.11 -9.67
CA ILE A 27 17.66 11.94 -10.06
C ILE A 27 17.33 11.48 -11.47
N THR A 28 16.03 11.49 -11.86
CA THR A 28 15.59 10.92 -13.14
C THR A 28 15.53 11.95 -14.27
N GLY A 29 15.47 13.24 -13.94
CA GLY A 29 15.13 14.30 -14.88
C GLY A 29 13.71 14.13 -15.46
N ALA A 30 12.79 13.54 -14.69
CA ALA A 30 11.43 13.28 -15.15
C ALA A 30 10.62 14.58 -15.29
N ASP A 31 9.95 14.73 -16.44
CA ASP A 31 9.03 15.82 -16.71
C ASP A 31 7.75 15.68 -15.86
N CYS A 32 7.32 14.44 -15.62
CA CYS A 32 6.11 14.14 -14.87
C CYS A 32 6.36 13.03 -13.82
N VAL A 33 5.70 13.17 -12.66
CA VAL A 33 5.68 12.15 -11.60
C VAL A 33 4.26 11.64 -11.39
N ILE A 34 4.08 10.33 -11.54
CA ILE A 34 2.82 9.64 -11.30
C ILE A 34 2.88 8.96 -9.94
N ALA A 35 1.90 9.21 -9.08
CA ALA A 35 1.72 8.48 -7.83
C ALA A 35 0.73 7.32 -8.02
N ILE A 36 1.18 6.08 -7.79
CA ILE A 36 0.30 4.91 -7.64
C ILE A 36 -0.02 4.79 -6.16
N MET A 37 -1.24 5.14 -5.80
CA MET A 37 -1.63 5.32 -4.41
C MET A 37 -2.69 4.30 -3.98
N SER A 38 -2.46 3.64 -2.84
CA SER A 38 -3.49 2.79 -2.21
C SER A 38 -4.79 3.56 -2.01
N GLY A 39 -5.90 2.90 -2.27
CA GLY A 39 -7.25 3.43 -2.03
C GLY A 39 -7.52 3.71 -0.54
N ASN A 40 -8.75 3.50 -0.08
CA ASN A 40 -9.13 3.79 1.30
C ASN A 40 -8.63 2.76 2.32
N TYR A 41 -7.98 1.69 1.86
CA TYR A 41 -7.35 0.68 2.70
C TYR A 41 -5.91 0.46 2.27
N VAL A 42 -5.04 0.19 3.23
CA VAL A 42 -3.58 0.19 3.04
C VAL A 42 -2.94 -1.16 3.35
N GLN A 43 -1.72 -1.36 2.93
CA GLN A 43 -0.97 -2.62 2.95
C GLN A 43 -0.85 -3.25 4.34
N ARG A 44 -0.85 -2.46 5.39
CA ARG A 44 -0.83 -2.97 6.78
C ARG A 44 -2.14 -3.60 7.22
N GLY A 45 -3.20 -3.53 6.40
CA GLY A 45 -4.53 -4.08 6.70
C GLY A 45 -5.37 -3.14 7.56
N THR A 46 -5.19 -1.84 7.39
CA THR A 46 -5.97 -0.81 8.09
C THR A 46 -6.68 0.11 7.10
N PRO A 47 -7.75 0.78 7.51
CA PRO A 47 -8.23 1.94 6.78
C PRO A 47 -7.16 3.03 6.77
N ALA A 48 -7.15 3.85 5.73
CA ALA A 48 -6.34 5.06 5.71
C ALA A 48 -6.96 6.10 6.66
N VAL A 49 -6.12 6.94 7.28
CA VAL A 49 -6.59 7.97 8.24
C VAL A 49 -7.44 9.05 7.59
N MET A 50 -7.29 9.23 6.27
CA MET A 50 -8.01 10.18 5.42
C MET A 50 -8.52 9.49 4.17
N ASP A 51 -9.70 9.92 3.66
CA ASP A 51 -10.21 9.45 2.38
C ASP A 51 -9.20 9.66 1.26
N LYS A 52 -9.20 8.75 0.27
CA LYS A 52 -8.30 8.82 -0.88
C LYS A 52 -8.41 10.14 -1.65
N LYS A 53 -9.54 10.85 -1.60
CA LYS A 53 -9.73 12.15 -2.23
C LYS A 53 -8.83 13.23 -1.60
N ILE A 54 -8.79 13.33 -0.26
CA ILE A 54 -7.92 14.29 0.45
C ILE A 54 -6.45 13.94 0.20
N ARG A 55 -6.10 12.65 0.23
CA ARG A 55 -4.72 12.18 -0.04
C ARG A 55 -4.31 12.45 -1.49
N THR A 56 -5.24 12.37 -2.45
CA THR A 56 -5.01 12.75 -3.84
C THR A 56 -4.72 14.25 -3.98
N GLN A 57 -5.51 15.11 -3.31
CA GLN A 57 -5.26 16.55 -3.29
C GLN A 57 -3.88 16.85 -2.70
N ALA A 58 -3.56 16.21 -1.56
CA ALA A 58 -2.26 16.37 -0.93
C ALA A 58 -1.10 15.91 -1.83
N ALA A 59 -1.24 14.80 -2.55
CA ALA A 59 -0.23 14.33 -3.49
C ALA A 59 0.01 15.30 -4.65
N LEU A 60 -1.06 15.85 -5.22
CA LEU A 60 -0.97 16.81 -6.34
C LEU A 60 -0.35 18.14 -5.89
N LEU A 61 -0.73 18.67 -4.72
CA LEU A 61 -0.10 19.86 -4.13
C LEU A 61 1.36 19.59 -3.75
N GLY A 62 1.65 18.41 -3.22
CA GLY A 62 3.00 17.97 -2.85
C GLY A 62 3.90 17.60 -4.04
N GLY A 63 3.46 17.86 -5.28
CA GLY A 63 4.33 17.78 -6.46
C GLY A 63 4.06 16.63 -7.44
N ALA A 64 3.17 15.68 -7.15
CA ALA A 64 2.72 14.71 -8.15
C ALA A 64 1.91 15.38 -9.27
N ASP A 65 1.95 14.81 -10.48
CA ASP A 65 1.22 15.35 -11.64
C ASP A 65 -0.05 14.55 -11.93
N LEU A 66 -0.04 13.28 -11.60
CA LEU A 66 -1.13 12.33 -11.79
C LEU A 66 -1.17 11.35 -10.62
N VAL A 67 -2.35 11.05 -10.13
CA VAL A 67 -2.58 10.03 -9.07
C VAL A 67 -3.51 8.95 -9.62
N ILE A 68 -3.04 7.71 -9.58
CA ILE A 68 -3.78 6.52 -10.01
C ILE A 68 -3.99 5.63 -8.79
N GLU A 69 -5.16 5.07 -8.65
CA GLU A 69 -5.48 4.14 -7.56
C GLU A 69 -4.82 2.78 -7.78
N LEU A 70 -4.14 2.27 -6.76
CA LEU A 70 -3.72 0.88 -6.72
C LEU A 70 -4.94 0.03 -6.38
N PRO A 71 -5.30 -0.98 -7.20
CA PRO A 71 -6.46 -1.83 -6.95
C PRO A 71 -6.46 -2.45 -5.56
N LEU A 72 -7.65 -2.60 -4.95
CA LEU A 72 -7.85 -3.05 -3.57
C LEU A 72 -7.11 -4.35 -3.25
N PHE A 73 -7.16 -5.33 -4.16
CA PHE A 73 -6.55 -6.64 -3.97
C PHE A 73 -5.03 -6.57 -3.86
N ALA A 74 -4.39 -5.64 -4.57
CA ALA A 74 -2.97 -5.34 -4.41
C ALA A 74 -2.73 -4.52 -3.13
N ALA A 75 -3.50 -3.44 -2.92
CA ALA A 75 -3.30 -2.49 -1.83
C ALA A 75 -3.39 -3.13 -0.44
N CYS A 76 -4.27 -4.14 -0.25
CA CYS A 76 -4.52 -4.82 1.03
C CYS A 76 -3.85 -6.18 1.14
N SER A 77 -2.77 -6.44 0.39
CA SER A 77 -2.13 -7.73 0.34
C SER A 77 -0.76 -7.78 1.05
N SER A 78 -0.09 -8.93 0.95
CA SER A 78 1.29 -9.10 1.41
C SER A 78 2.26 -8.26 0.58
N ALA A 79 3.48 -8.02 1.09
CA ALA A 79 4.47 -7.22 0.35
C ALA A 79 4.77 -7.75 -1.08
N PRO A 80 4.88 -9.08 -1.32
CA PRO A 80 5.02 -9.60 -2.69
C PRO A 80 3.82 -9.30 -3.59
N ASP A 81 2.58 -9.57 -3.14
CA ASP A 81 1.36 -9.32 -3.94
C ASP A 81 1.10 -7.81 -4.12
N PHE A 82 1.43 -6.99 -3.11
CA PHE A 82 1.40 -5.54 -3.22
C PHE A 82 2.38 -5.04 -4.30
N ALA A 83 3.61 -5.55 -4.27
CA ALA A 83 4.66 -5.13 -5.19
C ALA A 83 4.36 -5.58 -6.63
N ILE A 84 3.96 -6.85 -6.83
CA ILE A 84 3.62 -7.35 -8.17
C ILE A 84 2.45 -6.57 -8.75
N GLY A 85 1.40 -6.28 -7.95
CA GLY A 85 0.26 -5.51 -8.40
C GLY A 85 0.64 -4.08 -8.78
N ALA A 86 1.41 -3.39 -7.93
CA ALA A 86 1.82 -2.02 -8.21
C ALA A 86 2.74 -1.93 -9.44
N VAL A 87 3.73 -2.80 -9.56
CA VAL A 87 4.67 -2.81 -10.71
C VAL A 87 3.97 -3.28 -11.99
N SER A 88 3.08 -4.27 -11.91
CA SER A 88 2.26 -4.71 -13.04
C SER A 88 1.37 -3.57 -13.55
N LEU A 89 0.76 -2.79 -12.63
CA LEU A 89 0.00 -1.60 -13.02
C LEU A 89 0.87 -0.63 -13.81
N LEU A 90 2.06 -0.29 -13.30
CA LEU A 90 3.00 0.60 -13.97
C LEU A 90 3.41 0.08 -15.35
N HIS A 91 3.74 -1.21 -15.45
CA HIS A 91 4.09 -1.86 -16.71
C HIS A 91 2.95 -1.78 -17.73
N LYS A 92 1.74 -2.11 -17.31
CA LYS A 92 0.54 -2.12 -18.14
C LYS A 92 0.05 -0.73 -18.58
N LEU A 93 0.41 0.34 -17.86
CA LEU A 93 0.14 1.71 -18.30
C LEU A 93 0.96 2.12 -19.54
N GLY A 94 2.13 1.51 -19.77
CA GLY A 94 2.96 1.65 -20.97
C GLY A 94 3.59 3.04 -21.19
N VAL A 95 3.66 3.88 -20.15
CA VAL A 95 4.18 5.26 -20.21
C VAL A 95 5.24 5.57 -19.17
N ILE A 96 5.64 4.61 -18.38
CA ILE A 96 6.54 4.79 -17.23
C ILE A 96 7.97 4.44 -17.63
N ASP A 97 8.91 5.38 -17.45
CA ASP A 97 10.34 5.17 -17.69
C ASP A 97 11.08 4.76 -16.40
N TYR A 98 10.67 5.30 -15.25
CA TYR A 98 11.35 5.09 -13.97
C TYR A 98 10.38 4.71 -12.86
N LEU A 99 10.78 3.77 -12.01
CA LEU A 99 10.14 3.49 -10.72
C LEU A 99 11.05 3.99 -9.59
N SER A 100 10.59 5.00 -8.85
CA SER A 100 11.31 5.55 -7.71
C SER A 100 10.72 5.04 -6.39
N PHE A 101 11.58 4.60 -5.48
CA PHE A 101 11.19 4.17 -4.14
C PHE A 101 12.21 4.61 -3.08
N GLY A 102 11.75 4.79 -1.84
CA GLY A 102 12.62 5.10 -0.72
C GLY A 102 13.34 3.85 -0.20
N SER A 103 14.62 3.97 0.14
CA SER A 103 15.43 2.88 0.68
C SER A 103 16.34 3.39 1.79
N GLU A 104 16.57 2.56 2.80
CA GLU A 104 17.62 2.78 3.80
C GLU A 104 19.01 2.40 3.24
N CYS A 105 19.04 1.51 2.24
CA CYS A 105 20.24 1.16 1.50
C CYS A 105 20.43 2.14 0.34
N GLN A 106 21.59 2.80 0.30
CA GLN A 106 21.92 3.76 -0.76
C GLN A 106 22.36 3.08 -2.08
N ASP A 107 22.59 1.78 -2.06
CA ASP A 107 23.12 1.00 -3.18
C ASP A 107 22.02 0.17 -3.84
N ILE A 108 21.52 0.66 -4.97
CA ILE A 108 20.52 -0.05 -5.78
C ILE A 108 21.03 -1.41 -6.31
N ASN A 109 22.36 -1.55 -6.51
CA ASN A 109 22.93 -2.79 -7.03
C ASN A 109 22.88 -3.89 -5.98
N LYS A 110 23.09 -3.57 -4.70
CA LYS A 110 22.89 -4.53 -3.59
C LYS A 110 21.45 -5.00 -3.53
N LEU A 111 20.48 -4.08 -3.67
CA LEU A 111 19.06 -4.45 -3.69
C LEU A 111 18.72 -5.35 -4.89
N LYS A 112 19.27 -5.06 -6.08
CA LYS A 112 19.11 -5.90 -7.28
C LYS A 112 19.74 -7.28 -7.10
N GLN A 113 20.92 -7.36 -6.52
CA GLN A 113 21.60 -8.63 -6.22
C GLN A 113 20.73 -9.51 -5.31
N ILE A 114 20.19 -8.93 -4.22
CA ILE A 114 19.27 -9.65 -3.32
C ILE A 114 18.01 -10.10 -4.07
N ALA A 115 17.40 -9.23 -4.87
CA ALA A 115 16.18 -9.55 -5.61
C ALA A 115 16.41 -10.73 -6.58
N SER A 116 17.51 -10.72 -7.34
CA SER A 116 17.88 -11.79 -8.25
C SER A 116 18.14 -13.10 -7.52
N PHE A 117 18.89 -13.07 -6.41
CA PHE A 117 19.14 -14.24 -5.56
C PHE A 117 17.82 -14.84 -5.03
N LEU A 118 16.91 -14.02 -4.51
CA LEU A 118 15.63 -14.48 -3.97
C LEU A 118 14.70 -15.07 -5.03
N ILE A 119 14.83 -14.66 -6.29
CA ILE A 119 14.09 -15.27 -7.42
C ILE A 119 14.74 -16.59 -7.81
N GLN A 120 16.04 -16.58 -8.03
CA GLN A 120 16.79 -17.73 -8.52
C GLN A 120 16.69 -18.95 -7.59
N TYR A 121 16.78 -18.73 -6.29
CA TYR A 121 16.79 -19.79 -5.26
C TYR A 121 15.47 -19.86 -4.47
N LYS A 122 14.34 -19.46 -5.09
CA LYS A 122 13.05 -19.37 -4.40
C LYS A 122 12.63 -20.68 -3.74
N GLU A 123 12.71 -21.79 -4.49
CA GLU A 123 12.25 -23.10 -4.03
C GLU A 123 13.15 -23.64 -2.89
N GLU A 124 14.46 -23.45 -3.01
CA GLU A 124 15.43 -23.86 -1.99
C GLU A 124 15.24 -23.06 -0.70
N ILE A 125 15.04 -21.75 -0.81
CA ILE A 125 14.77 -20.87 0.33
C ILE A 125 13.47 -21.27 1.02
N GLU A 126 12.41 -21.56 0.27
CA GLU A 126 11.13 -22.01 0.84
C GLU A 126 11.27 -23.35 1.56
N ARG A 127 11.97 -24.32 0.97
CA ARG A 127 12.23 -25.64 1.56
C ARG A 127 13.04 -25.51 2.84
N GLY A 128 14.22 -24.87 2.81
CA GLY A 128 15.07 -24.71 3.98
C GLY A 128 14.44 -23.87 5.08
N THR A 129 13.64 -22.86 4.72
CA THR A 129 12.85 -22.10 5.70
C THR A 129 11.84 -23.01 6.41
N LYS A 130 11.11 -23.89 5.69
CA LYS A 130 10.16 -24.84 6.28
C LYS A 130 10.85 -25.84 7.20
N GLU A 131 12.02 -26.35 6.82
CA GLU A 131 12.83 -27.24 7.65
C GLU A 131 13.22 -26.58 8.99
N LEU A 132 13.73 -25.34 8.94
CA LEU A 132 14.07 -24.57 10.14
C LEU A 132 12.84 -24.24 11.00
N MET A 133 11.68 -24.01 10.38
CA MET A 133 10.43 -23.84 11.12
C MET A 133 10.00 -25.12 11.86
N SER A 134 10.24 -26.29 11.29
CA SER A 134 9.96 -27.58 11.98
C SER A 134 10.80 -27.78 13.22
N LEU A 135 11.96 -27.10 13.31
CA LEU A 135 12.83 -27.05 14.48
C LEU A 135 12.39 -25.99 15.52
N GLY A 136 11.22 -25.36 15.33
CA GLY A 136 10.63 -24.41 16.28
C GLY A 136 10.98 -22.93 16.05
N HIS A 137 11.68 -22.60 14.98
CA HIS A 137 11.94 -21.18 14.61
C HIS A 137 10.69 -20.52 14.04
N SER A 138 10.51 -19.21 14.28
CA SER A 138 9.51 -18.42 13.58
C SER A 138 9.91 -18.23 12.12
N TYR A 139 8.94 -18.05 11.23
CA TYR A 139 9.21 -17.85 9.80
C TYR A 139 10.28 -16.77 9.50
N PRO A 140 10.22 -15.54 10.08
CA PRO A 140 11.27 -14.55 9.84
C PRO A 140 12.65 -15.02 10.29
N LYS A 141 12.73 -15.69 11.44
CA LYS A 141 14.01 -16.20 11.97
C LYS A 141 14.54 -17.37 11.17
N ALA A 142 13.69 -18.29 10.76
CA ALA A 142 14.05 -19.41 9.90
C ALA A 142 14.60 -18.92 8.56
N LYS A 143 13.92 -17.97 7.93
CA LYS A 143 14.37 -17.35 6.68
C LYS A 143 15.70 -16.60 6.85
N GLU A 144 15.87 -15.83 7.92
CA GLU A 144 17.15 -15.16 8.23
C GLU A 144 18.28 -16.16 8.38
N LEU A 145 18.08 -17.24 9.14
CA LEU A 145 19.10 -18.27 9.36
C LEU A 145 19.49 -18.93 8.02
N TYR A 146 18.50 -19.36 7.23
CA TYR A 146 18.76 -19.95 5.92
C TYR A 146 19.59 -19.03 5.01
N LEU A 147 19.20 -17.75 4.94
CA LEU A 147 19.89 -16.76 4.11
C LEU A 147 21.33 -16.50 4.60
N ARG A 148 21.59 -16.54 5.93
CA ARG A 148 22.96 -16.42 6.48
C ARG A 148 23.90 -17.51 6.04
N GLU A 149 23.39 -18.71 5.84
CA GLU A 149 24.19 -19.86 5.43
C GLU A 149 24.46 -19.91 3.91
N HIS A 150 23.62 -19.21 3.11
CA HIS A 150 23.64 -19.32 1.66
C HIS A 150 23.98 -18.01 0.92
N LEU A 151 24.09 -16.87 1.64
CA LEU A 151 24.57 -15.62 1.08
C LEU A 151 26.04 -15.45 1.42
N ASP A 152 26.89 -15.28 0.39
CA ASP A 152 28.34 -15.05 0.54
C ASP A 152 28.62 -13.74 1.30
N ASP A 153 27.81 -12.72 1.05
CA ASP A 153 27.91 -11.42 1.73
C ASP A 153 26.83 -11.28 2.82
N THR A 154 27.23 -11.51 4.07
CA THR A 154 26.32 -11.37 5.23
C THR A 154 25.84 -9.95 5.46
N SER A 155 26.48 -8.91 4.86
CA SER A 155 25.99 -7.52 4.94
C SER A 155 24.62 -7.35 4.25
N LEU A 156 24.29 -8.22 3.29
CA LEU A 156 22.99 -8.22 2.60
C LEU A 156 21.82 -8.58 3.53
N ILE A 157 22.10 -9.31 4.61
CA ILE A 157 21.08 -9.68 5.59
C ILE A 157 20.61 -8.47 6.40
N GLU A 158 21.52 -7.54 6.71
CA GLU A 158 21.16 -6.31 7.41
C GLU A 158 20.26 -5.42 6.53
N VAL A 159 20.45 -5.46 5.22
CA VAL A 159 19.56 -4.80 4.24
C VAL A 159 18.14 -5.35 4.33
N LEU A 160 18.00 -6.68 4.48
CA LEU A 160 16.70 -7.37 4.59
C LEU A 160 15.96 -7.13 5.90
N LYS A 161 16.56 -6.50 6.91
CA LYS A 161 15.88 -6.15 8.16
C LYS A 161 15.12 -4.83 8.08
N GLN A 162 15.41 -4.00 7.10
CA GLN A 162 14.83 -2.67 6.96
C GLN A 162 13.55 -2.71 6.12
N PRO A 163 12.43 -2.16 6.61
CA PRO A 163 11.12 -2.36 5.98
C PRO A 163 11.00 -1.75 4.57
N ASN A 164 11.65 -0.60 4.30
CA ASN A 164 11.59 -0.02 2.96
C ASN A 164 12.50 -0.75 1.98
N ASN A 165 13.63 -1.28 2.45
CA ASN A 165 14.49 -2.15 1.63
C ASN A 165 13.75 -3.43 1.23
N ILE A 166 13.01 -4.06 2.17
CA ILE A 166 12.19 -5.24 1.88
C ILE A 166 11.21 -4.92 0.74
N LEU A 167 10.49 -3.81 0.84
CA LEU A 167 9.52 -3.42 -0.17
C LEU A 167 10.20 -3.07 -1.51
N GLY A 168 11.33 -2.36 -1.47
CA GLY A 168 12.17 -2.08 -2.65
C GLY A 168 12.65 -3.34 -3.36
N ILE A 169 13.07 -4.36 -2.59
CA ILE A 169 13.46 -5.67 -3.13
C ILE A 169 12.27 -6.37 -3.79
N GLU A 170 11.07 -6.31 -3.20
CA GLU A 170 9.87 -6.88 -3.81
C GLU A 170 9.50 -6.15 -5.12
N TYR A 171 9.68 -4.81 -5.21
CA TYR A 171 9.52 -4.09 -6.49
C TYR A 171 10.54 -4.54 -7.54
N LEU A 172 11.80 -4.73 -7.16
CA LEU A 172 12.83 -5.22 -8.08
C LEU A 172 12.55 -6.64 -8.55
N LYS A 173 12.06 -7.51 -7.67
CA LYS A 173 11.60 -8.86 -8.05
C LYS A 173 10.45 -8.78 -9.04
N ALA A 174 9.46 -7.94 -8.80
CA ALA A 174 8.32 -7.76 -9.69
C ALA A 174 8.74 -7.23 -11.08
N LEU A 175 9.68 -6.28 -11.14
CA LEU A 175 10.25 -5.80 -12.40
C LEU A 175 10.92 -6.93 -13.19
N LEU A 176 11.70 -7.78 -12.52
CA LEU A 176 12.36 -8.93 -13.13
C LEU A 176 11.36 -9.99 -13.61
N GLN A 177 10.34 -10.30 -12.80
CA GLN A 177 9.32 -11.31 -13.12
C GLN A 177 8.45 -10.91 -14.32
N LEU A 178 8.21 -9.61 -14.50
CA LEU A 178 7.40 -9.04 -15.58
C LEU A 178 8.24 -8.68 -16.82
N ASP A 179 9.55 -8.93 -16.80
CA ASP A 179 10.49 -8.45 -17.82
C ASP A 179 10.24 -6.97 -18.18
N SER A 180 10.06 -6.15 -17.16
CA SER A 180 9.64 -4.76 -17.32
C SER A 180 10.81 -3.86 -17.69
N PRO A 181 10.65 -2.99 -18.72
CA PRO A 181 11.70 -2.04 -19.13
C PRO A 181 11.85 -0.85 -18.18
N ILE A 182 11.04 -0.76 -17.15
CA ILE A 182 11.05 0.35 -16.18
C ILE A 182 12.35 0.33 -15.38
N ILE A 183 13.04 1.47 -15.37
CA ILE A 183 14.32 1.62 -14.67
C ILE A 183 14.07 1.93 -13.19
N PRO A 184 14.48 1.06 -12.25
CA PRO A 184 14.35 1.34 -10.83
C PRO A 184 15.40 2.33 -10.35
N VAL A 185 14.99 3.31 -9.54
CA VAL A 185 15.86 4.25 -8.84
C VAL A 185 15.49 4.32 -7.36
N CYS A 186 16.49 4.38 -6.48
CA CYS A 186 16.25 4.53 -5.06
C CYS A 186 16.60 5.93 -4.57
N VAL A 187 15.74 6.47 -3.71
CA VAL A 187 15.95 7.71 -2.97
C VAL A 187 16.31 7.35 -1.53
N THR A 188 17.46 7.86 -1.07
CA THR A 188 17.88 7.65 0.31
C THR A 188 16.88 8.29 1.27
N ARG A 189 16.37 7.50 2.21
CA ARG A 189 15.54 8.03 3.28
C ARG A 189 16.41 8.79 4.28
N VAL A 190 16.10 10.06 4.47
CA VAL A 190 16.70 10.85 5.55
C VAL A 190 16.04 10.39 6.85
N SER A 191 16.72 9.51 7.60
CA SER A 191 16.33 9.19 8.97
C SER A 191 16.83 10.30 9.90
N ASN A 192 16.10 10.59 10.98
CA ASN A 192 16.52 11.51 12.05
C ASN A 192 17.75 10.98 12.83
N ASN A 193 18.85 10.67 12.16
CA ASN A 193 20.12 10.45 12.80
C ASN A 193 20.80 11.80 13.04
N HIS A 194 21.06 12.12 14.29
CA HIS A 194 21.54 13.37 14.90
C HIS A 194 22.85 13.98 14.35
N HIS A 195 23.26 13.73 13.10
CA HIS A 195 24.57 14.17 12.61
C HIS A 195 24.59 15.05 11.35
N SER A 196 23.44 15.44 10.77
CA SER A 196 23.46 16.44 9.69
C SER A 196 23.13 17.83 10.25
N LYS A 197 24.09 18.75 10.20
CA LYS A 197 23.95 20.17 10.58
C LYS A 197 23.14 21.01 9.57
N GLU A 198 22.54 20.39 8.57
CA GLU A 198 21.66 21.08 7.63
C GLU A 198 20.21 21.00 8.13
N LEU A 199 19.55 22.14 8.15
CA LEU A 199 18.16 22.35 8.53
C LEU A 199 17.23 21.55 7.59
N THR A 200 17.14 20.25 7.80
CA THR A 200 16.07 19.45 7.20
C THR A 200 14.81 19.63 8.04
N PRO A 201 13.65 19.94 7.43
CA PRO A 201 12.36 19.93 8.13
C PRO A 201 12.22 18.60 8.89
N SER A 202 11.66 18.61 10.09
CA SER A 202 11.54 17.40 10.90
C SER A 202 10.77 16.32 10.13
N ILE A 203 11.47 15.34 9.55
CA ILE A 203 10.87 14.23 8.82
C ILE A 203 10.31 13.26 9.85
N SER A 204 9.03 13.38 10.12
CA SER A 204 8.30 12.48 11.00
C SER A 204 7.81 11.26 10.22
N SER A 205 7.66 10.12 10.90
CA SER A 205 7.04 8.95 10.27
C SER A 205 5.52 9.13 10.15
N ALA A 206 4.89 8.55 9.14
CA ALA A 206 3.43 8.54 9.01
C ALA A 206 2.75 7.91 10.25
N THR A 207 3.42 6.99 10.94
CA THR A 207 2.91 6.37 12.17
C THR A 207 2.80 7.38 13.30
N SER A 208 3.86 8.17 13.57
CA SER A 208 3.81 9.20 14.62
C SER A 208 2.79 10.30 14.32
N ILE A 209 2.53 10.57 13.04
CA ILE A 209 1.48 11.53 12.64
C ILE A 209 0.09 10.95 12.93
N ARG A 210 -0.16 9.67 12.64
CA ARG A 210 -1.45 9.05 12.97
C ARG A 210 -1.72 9.03 14.46
N GLU A 211 -0.72 8.69 15.29
CA GLU A 211 -0.81 8.74 16.76
C GLU A 211 -1.24 10.12 17.29
N ILE A 212 -0.70 11.20 16.70
CA ILE A 212 -1.12 12.58 17.03
C ILE A 212 -2.58 12.84 16.65
N LEU A 213 -2.99 12.39 15.46
CA LEU A 213 -4.37 12.58 14.99
C LEU A 213 -5.38 11.78 15.82
N GLU A 214 -5.02 10.58 16.27
CA GLU A 214 -5.83 9.74 17.16
C GLU A 214 -6.01 10.39 18.54
N GLN A 215 -5.04 11.19 18.99
CA GLN A 215 -5.14 11.99 20.21
C GLN A 215 -5.95 13.30 20.01
N ASN A 216 -6.61 13.48 18.86
CA ASN A 216 -7.35 14.68 18.49
C ASN A 216 -6.52 15.97 18.53
N GLN A 217 -5.26 15.88 18.12
CA GLN A 217 -4.33 17.02 18.05
C GLN A 217 -3.94 17.29 16.59
N ILE A 218 -4.40 18.42 16.03
CA ILE A 218 -4.01 18.80 14.65
C ILE A 218 -2.78 19.71 14.62
N SER A 219 -2.59 20.60 15.60
CA SER A 219 -1.52 21.61 15.57
C SER A 219 -0.12 21.03 15.38
N PRO A 220 0.27 19.89 16.01
CA PRO A 220 1.57 19.29 15.78
C PRO A 220 1.77 18.70 14.37
N LEU A 221 0.68 18.49 13.62
CA LEU A 221 0.72 18.01 12.24
C LEU A 221 1.38 19.04 11.31
N PHE A 222 1.09 20.33 11.50
CA PHE A 222 1.53 21.38 10.57
C PHE A 222 3.04 21.54 10.46
N SER A 223 3.80 21.20 11.49
CA SER A 223 5.27 21.17 11.40
C SER A 223 5.84 19.97 10.62
N ARG A 224 5.00 18.98 10.28
CA ARG A 224 5.38 17.71 9.67
C ARG A 224 4.90 17.53 8.24
N VAL A 225 4.07 18.45 7.78
CA VAL A 225 3.48 18.45 6.44
C VAL A 225 3.86 19.71 5.69
N PRO A 226 3.90 19.70 4.34
CA PRO A 226 4.12 20.90 3.55
C PRO A 226 3.09 22.00 3.87
N GLU A 227 3.53 23.25 3.86
CA GLU A 227 2.68 24.41 4.13
C GLU A 227 1.45 24.47 3.21
N ALA A 228 1.63 24.09 1.94
CA ALA A 228 0.56 24.02 0.95
C ALA A 228 -0.61 23.08 1.34
N LEU A 229 -0.42 22.22 2.34
CA LEU A 229 -1.44 21.28 2.81
C LEU A 229 -2.17 21.75 4.08
N HIS A 230 -1.70 22.83 4.73
CA HIS A 230 -2.25 23.28 6.00
C HIS A 230 -3.75 23.58 5.89
N ASP A 231 -4.14 24.36 4.88
CA ASP A 231 -5.55 24.76 4.70
C ASP A 231 -6.45 23.55 4.43
N ILE A 232 -6.01 22.61 3.57
CA ILE A 232 -6.78 21.40 3.27
C ILE A 232 -6.94 20.55 4.52
N TYR A 233 -5.87 20.30 5.26
CA TYR A 233 -5.96 19.48 6.47
C TYR A 233 -6.80 20.17 7.56
N GLN A 234 -6.65 21.48 7.75
CA GLN A 234 -7.47 22.23 8.68
C GLN A 234 -8.97 22.22 8.29
N MET A 235 -9.28 22.35 6.99
CA MET A 235 -10.65 22.36 6.48
C MET A 235 -11.37 21.04 6.73
N HIS A 236 -10.67 19.93 6.58
CA HIS A 236 -11.23 18.57 6.65
C HIS A 236 -11.13 17.95 8.05
N TYR A 237 -10.28 18.48 8.95
CA TYR A 237 -10.11 17.94 10.29
C TYR A 237 -11.42 17.94 11.07
N GLN A 238 -11.74 16.81 11.69
CA GLN A 238 -13.01 16.53 12.40
C GLN A 238 -14.29 16.74 11.58
N LYS A 239 -14.16 16.74 10.24
CA LYS A 239 -15.31 16.71 9.32
C LYS A 239 -15.37 15.45 8.49
N ASP A 240 -14.23 14.85 8.16
CA ASP A 240 -14.11 13.61 7.43
C ASP A 240 -12.79 12.84 7.72
N PHE A 241 -11.96 13.36 8.62
CA PHE A 241 -10.84 12.63 9.23
C PHE A 241 -10.52 13.16 10.65
N PRO A 242 -9.82 12.42 11.52
CA PRO A 242 -9.17 11.13 11.33
C PRO A 242 -10.14 9.94 11.37
N VAL A 243 -9.92 8.98 10.48
CA VAL A 243 -10.58 7.68 10.50
C VAL A 243 -9.61 6.69 11.15
N CYS A 244 -10.07 5.97 12.17
CA CYS A 244 -9.29 5.02 12.94
C CYS A 244 -9.75 3.59 12.67
N LEU A 245 -8.90 2.61 12.99
CA LEU A 245 -9.22 1.21 12.79
C LEU A 245 -10.47 0.78 13.59
N ASP A 246 -10.57 1.26 14.81
CA ASP A 246 -11.68 0.92 15.72
C ASP A 246 -13.04 1.51 15.32
N ASP A 247 -13.07 2.50 14.43
CA ASP A 247 -14.32 3.00 13.82
C ASP A 247 -15.02 1.90 12.99
N PHE A 248 -14.31 0.82 12.64
CA PHE A 248 -14.81 -0.32 11.87
C PHE A 248 -15.17 -1.53 12.74
N SER A 249 -15.08 -1.45 14.05
CA SER A 249 -15.27 -2.60 14.97
C SER A 249 -16.63 -3.27 14.77
N LEU A 250 -17.71 -2.50 14.73
CA LEU A 250 -19.07 -3.05 14.51
C LEU A 250 -19.19 -3.75 13.16
N LEU A 251 -18.60 -3.18 12.11
CA LEU A 251 -18.63 -3.77 10.77
C LEU A 251 -17.85 -5.09 10.73
N LEU A 252 -16.71 -5.16 11.42
CA LEU A 252 -15.94 -6.40 11.56
C LEU A 252 -16.74 -7.48 12.27
N HIS A 253 -17.34 -7.17 13.43
CA HIS A 253 -18.17 -8.12 14.18
C HIS A 253 -19.33 -8.63 13.32
N ALA A 254 -20.06 -7.72 12.65
CA ALA A 254 -21.15 -8.09 11.75
C ALA A 254 -20.67 -9.01 10.62
N ALA A 255 -19.51 -8.73 10.02
CA ALA A 255 -18.94 -9.56 8.96
C ALA A 255 -18.53 -10.95 9.47
N ILE A 256 -17.90 -11.05 10.67
CA ILE A 256 -17.54 -12.35 11.27
C ILE A 256 -18.77 -13.20 11.51
N TYR A 257 -19.84 -12.64 12.10
CA TYR A 257 -21.05 -13.39 12.42
C TYR A 257 -21.91 -13.74 11.20
N SER A 258 -21.82 -12.95 10.12
CA SER A 258 -22.60 -13.18 8.88
C SER A 258 -21.87 -14.09 7.88
N CYS A 259 -20.60 -14.37 8.08
CA CYS A 259 -19.82 -15.21 7.18
C CYS A 259 -20.06 -16.69 7.51
N GLU A 260 -20.58 -17.45 6.53
CA GLU A 260 -20.89 -18.88 6.70
C GLU A 260 -19.60 -19.70 6.96
N ASP A 261 -18.55 -19.43 6.21
CA ASP A 261 -17.25 -20.11 6.36
C ASP A 261 -16.08 -19.15 6.21
N LEU A 262 -15.52 -18.71 7.34
CA LEU A 262 -14.33 -17.85 7.37
C LEU A 262 -13.12 -18.45 6.65
N THR A 263 -13.07 -19.78 6.46
CA THR A 263 -11.93 -20.41 5.77
C THR A 263 -11.89 -20.11 4.28
N GLN A 264 -12.98 -19.62 3.70
CA GLN A 264 -13.00 -19.12 2.31
C GLN A 264 -12.34 -17.75 2.16
N ILE A 265 -12.21 -17.00 3.25
CA ILE A 265 -11.54 -15.69 3.25
C ILE A 265 -10.03 -15.85 3.07
N SER A 266 -9.46 -14.97 2.27
CA SER A 266 -8.02 -14.98 2.02
C SER A 266 -7.21 -14.76 3.29
N GLY A 267 -6.22 -15.62 3.54
CA GLY A 267 -5.35 -15.58 4.71
C GLY A 267 -5.90 -16.29 5.96
N ILE A 268 -7.15 -16.77 5.94
CA ILE A 268 -7.76 -17.49 7.06
C ILE A 268 -7.53 -19.00 6.91
N SER A 269 -6.81 -19.58 7.87
CA SER A 269 -6.71 -21.04 8.07
C SER A 269 -7.75 -21.52 9.08
N SER A 270 -7.98 -22.84 9.14
CA SER A 270 -8.86 -23.44 10.15
C SER A 270 -8.44 -23.05 11.57
N ASP A 271 -7.14 -23.20 11.90
CA ASP A 271 -6.61 -22.85 13.22
C ASP A 271 -6.81 -21.35 13.56
N PHE A 272 -6.67 -20.48 12.55
CA PHE A 272 -6.86 -19.04 12.77
C PHE A 272 -8.34 -18.70 12.92
N LYS A 273 -9.24 -19.35 12.18
CA LYS A 273 -10.69 -19.25 12.37
C LYS A 273 -11.08 -19.61 13.80
N ASP A 274 -10.64 -20.79 14.29
CA ASP A 274 -10.95 -21.26 15.64
C ASP A 274 -10.40 -20.30 16.70
N ARG A 275 -9.21 -19.72 16.45
CA ARG A 275 -8.64 -18.70 17.33
C ARG A 275 -9.47 -17.42 17.34
N ILE A 276 -9.97 -16.94 16.18
CA ILE A 276 -10.86 -15.78 16.13
C ILE A 276 -12.07 -16.03 17.01
N PHE A 277 -12.81 -17.13 16.81
CA PHE A 277 -14.00 -17.42 17.61
C PHE A 277 -13.70 -17.61 19.10
N LYS A 278 -12.56 -18.20 19.46
CA LYS A 278 -12.12 -18.32 20.86
C LYS A 278 -11.86 -16.97 21.52
N MET A 279 -11.32 -16.00 20.79
CA MET A 279 -10.95 -14.69 21.33
C MET A 279 -12.07 -13.64 21.17
N LEU A 280 -13.03 -13.88 20.28
CA LEU A 280 -14.10 -12.95 19.96
C LEU A 280 -15.02 -12.73 21.16
N LYS A 281 -15.12 -11.48 21.59
CA LYS A 281 -16.10 -11.01 22.59
C LYS A 281 -16.80 -9.79 21.98
N SER A 282 -18.07 -9.59 22.33
CA SER A 282 -18.91 -8.56 21.72
C SER A 282 -18.48 -7.11 22.02
N ASP A 283 -17.65 -6.92 23.04
CA ASP A 283 -17.15 -5.63 23.49
C ASP A 283 -15.74 -5.28 22.98
N LEU A 284 -15.07 -6.21 22.28
CA LEU A 284 -13.73 -5.95 21.75
C LEU A 284 -13.75 -5.01 20.56
N SER A 285 -12.86 -4.01 20.59
CA SER A 285 -12.58 -3.20 19.41
C SER A 285 -11.78 -4.00 18.35
N PHE A 286 -11.62 -3.45 17.16
CA PHE A 286 -10.84 -4.09 16.10
C PHE A 286 -9.39 -4.33 16.54
N GLU A 287 -8.74 -3.33 17.15
CA GLU A 287 -7.36 -3.43 17.64
C GLU A 287 -7.22 -4.42 18.79
N GLU A 288 -8.19 -4.45 19.71
CA GLU A 288 -8.20 -5.40 20.81
C GLU A 288 -8.34 -6.83 20.31
N LEU A 289 -9.17 -7.08 19.27
CA LEU A 289 -9.29 -8.40 18.66
C LEU A 289 -7.98 -8.83 17.97
N ILE A 290 -7.28 -7.91 17.27
CA ILE A 290 -5.94 -8.19 16.72
C ILE A 290 -4.99 -8.62 17.84
N SER A 291 -4.97 -7.85 18.93
CA SER A 291 -4.08 -8.09 20.07
C SER A 291 -4.37 -9.42 20.75
N ALA A 292 -5.64 -9.78 20.94
CA ALA A 292 -6.07 -11.06 21.49
C ALA A 292 -5.69 -12.25 20.58
N CYS A 293 -5.71 -12.05 19.25
CA CYS A 293 -5.35 -13.08 18.28
C CYS A 293 -3.83 -13.25 18.08
N LYS A 294 -2.99 -12.33 18.58
CA LYS A 294 -1.54 -12.33 18.35
C LYS A 294 -0.85 -13.57 18.91
N THR A 295 0.13 -14.08 18.16
CA THR A 295 1.01 -15.20 18.57
C THR A 295 2.45 -14.94 18.09
N LYS A 296 3.39 -15.81 18.47
CA LYS A 296 4.79 -15.75 18.00
C LYS A 296 4.88 -15.79 16.45
N ASN A 297 3.97 -16.51 15.78
CA ASN A 297 3.99 -16.73 14.34
C ASN A 297 2.98 -15.87 13.55
N LEU A 298 2.08 -15.17 14.26
CA LEU A 298 1.08 -14.28 13.67
C LEU A 298 1.40 -12.85 14.07
N THR A 299 1.97 -12.10 13.12
CA THR A 299 2.29 -10.68 13.33
C THR A 299 1.03 -9.81 13.32
N TRP A 300 1.09 -8.66 13.98
CA TRP A 300 -0.01 -7.68 14.02
C TRP A 300 -0.56 -7.39 12.62
N SER A 301 0.31 -7.03 11.67
CA SER A 301 -0.12 -6.68 10.30
C SER A 301 -0.75 -7.86 9.53
N LYS A 302 -0.32 -9.11 9.82
CA LYS A 302 -0.94 -10.28 9.19
C LYS A 302 -2.35 -10.51 9.72
N ILE A 303 -2.55 -10.37 11.02
CA ILE A 303 -3.88 -10.51 11.65
C ILE A 303 -4.79 -9.39 11.17
N SER A 304 -4.32 -8.14 11.21
CA SER A 304 -5.07 -6.96 10.76
C SER A 304 -5.55 -7.14 9.32
N ARG A 305 -4.68 -7.54 8.38
CA ARG A 305 -5.10 -7.83 6.99
C ARG A 305 -6.15 -8.94 6.92
N ASN A 306 -5.95 -10.02 7.65
CA ASN A 306 -6.89 -11.14 7.62
C ASN A 306 -8.28 -10.74 8.15
N LEU A 307 -8.35 -9.96 9.23
CA LEU A 307 -9.61 -9.43 9.75
C LEU A 307 -10.23 -8.40 8.78
N LEU A 308 -9.40 -7.55 8.17
CA LEU A 308 -9.84 -6.65 7.10
C LEU A 308 -10.41 -7.42 5.91
N HIS A 309 -9.79 -8.54 5.51
CA HIS A 309 -10.30 -9.39 4.42
C HIS A 309 -11.67 -9.98 4.75
N ILE A 310 -11.94 -10.35 6.02
CA ILE A 310 -13.28 -10.78 6.45
C ILE A 310 -14.29 -9.64 6.22
N MET A 311 -13.98 -8.45 6.71
CA MET A 311 -14.87 -7.28 6.61
C MET A 311 -15.15 -6.87 5.17
N LEU A 312 -14.14 -6.96 4.30
CA LEU A 312 -14.25 -6.59 2.89
C LEU A 312 -14.67 -7.73 1.97
N ASP A 313 -14.88 -8.95 2.50
CA ASP A 313 -15.21 -10.15 1.73
C ASP A 313 -14.18 -10.44 0.62
N ILE A 314 -12.89 -10.34 0.98
CA ILE A 314 -11.78 -10.71 0.09
C ILE A 314 -11.55 -12.21 0.22
N THR A 315 -12.21 -12.99 -0.64
CA THR A 315 -12.13 -14.45 -0.65
C THR A 315 -10.86 -14.95 -1.34
N LYS A 316 -10.50 -16.21 -1.08
CA LYS A 316 -9.40 -16.91 -1.79
C LYS A 316 -9.64 -16.92 -3.31
N GLU A 317 -10.87 -17.20 -3.73
CA GLU A 317 -11.26 -17.21 -5.14
C GLU A 317 -11.03 -15.85 -5.81
N LYS A 318 -11.49 -14.75 -5.18
CA LYS A 318 -11.28 -13.40 -5.71
C LYS A 318 -9.80 -13.03 -5.79
N VAL A 319 -8.99 -13.46 -4.81
CA VAL A 319 -7.53 -13.24 -4.87
C VAL A 319 -6.89 -14.02 -6.01
N GLU A 320 -7.28 -15.28 -6.24
CA GLU A 320 -6.79 -16.04 -7.39
C GLU A 320 -7.21 -15.39 -8.72
N LYS A 321 -8.45 -14.91 -8.85
CA LYS A 321 -8.88 -14.10 -10.00
C LYS A 321 -8.02 -12.85 -10.18
N ALA A 322 -7.73 -12.11 -9.09
CA ALA A 322 -6.85 -10.94 -9.18
C ALA A 322 -5.43 -11.31 -9.62
N ARG A 323 -4.91 -12.47 -9.20
CA ARG A 323 -3.58 -12.97 -9.61
C ARG A 323 -3.48 -13.29 -11.10
N THR A 324 -4.58 -13.71 -11.76
CA THR A 324 -4.57 -13.90 -13.22
C THR A 324 -4.32 -12.60 -14.00
N TYR A 325 -4.49 -11.46 -13.34
CA TYR A 325 -4.19 -10.12 -13.84
C TYR A 325 -2.95 -9.50 -13.18
N ASP A 326 -2.06 -10.28 -12.55
CA ASP A 326 -0.94 -9.81 -11.73
C ASP A 326 -1.40 -8.77 -10.70
N MET A 327 -2.54 -8.98 -10.05
CA MET A 327 -3.18 -8.10 -9.07
C MET A 327 -3.62 -6.72 -9.60
N SER A 328 -3.55 -6.49 -10.92
CA SER A 328 -3.90 -5.21 -11.58
C SER A 328 -4.83 -5.44 -12.76
N PRO A 329 -6.12 -5.71 -12.49
CA PRO A 329 -7.11 -6.01 -13.53
C PRO A 329 -7.61 -4.78 -14.30
N TYR A 330 -7.50 -3.59 -13.72
CA TYR A 330 -7.94 -2.29 -14.26
C TYR A 330 -7.19 -1.16 -13.54
N PHE A 331 -7.41 0.09 -13.96
CA PHE A 331 -6.92 1.26 -13.21
C PHE A 331 -7.96 2.37 -13.15
N GLN A 332 -7.86 3.19 -12.10
CA GLN A 332 -8.68 4.39 -11.90
C GLN A 332 -7.79 5.61 -11.66
N ILE A 333 -8.06 6.70 -12.39
CA ILE A 333 -7.41 7.99 -12.14
C ILE A 333 -8.17 8.73 -11.05
N LEU A 334 -7.50 8.99 -9.92
CA LEU A 334 -8.05 9.73 -8.79
C LEU A 334 -7.99 11.24 -9.00
N GLY A 335 -6.89 11.72 -9.58
CA GLY A 335 -6.74 13.14 -9.88
C GLY A 335 -5.49 13.45 -10.71
N PHE A 336 -5.44 14.66 -11.24
CA PHE A 336 -4.32 15.12 -12.07
C PHE A 336 -4.23 16.66 -12.14
N LYS A 337 -3.05 17.17 -12.44
CA LYS A 337 -2.83 18.57 -12.84
C LYS A 337 -3.23 18.79 -14.29
N ARG A 338 -3.89 19.88 -14.61
CA ARG A 338 -4.29 20.22 -16.01
C ARG A 338 -3.10 20.23 -16.97
N SER A 339 -1.93 20.68 -16.49
CA SER A 339 -0.67 20.63 -17.25
C SER A 339 -0.24 19.21 -17.66
N ALA A 340 -0.68 18.18 -16.90
CA ALA A 340 -0.37 16.78 -17.16
C ALA A 340 -1.50 16.01 -17.88
N SER A 341 -2.55 16.68 -18.35
CA SER A 341 -3.70 16.05 -19.03
C SER A 341 -3.31 15.23 -20.26
N PHE A 342 -2.23 15.59 -20.95
CA PHE A 342 -1.69 14.84 -22.08
C PHE A 342 -1.24 13.42 -21.69
N LEU A 343 -0.81 13.19 -20.42
CA LEU A 343 -0.47 11.84 -19.92
C LEU A 343 -1.67 10.90 -20.01
N ILE A 344 -2.86 11.40 -19.71
CA ILE A 344 -4.09 10.59 -19.76
C ILE A 344 -4.34 10.11 -21.19
N GLY A 345 -4.14 10.98 -22.17
CA GLY A 345 -4.23 10.63 -23.60
C GLY A 345 -3.19 9.57 -24.01
N ASN A 346 -1.98 9.67 -23.48
CA ASN A 346 -0.91 8.69 -23.73
C ASN A 346 -1.21 7.35 -23.08
N ILE A 347 -1.66 7.34 -21.81
CA ILE A 347 -2.05 6.14 -21.09
C ILE A 347 -3.21 5.42 -21.83
N LYS A 348 -4.25 6.15 -22.23
CA LYS A 348 -5.38 5.58 -22.99
C LYS A 348 -4.97 4.85 -24.26
N ARG A 349 -3.91 5.33 -24.95
CA ARG A 349 -3.41 4.71 -26.18
C ARG A 349 -2.49 3.53 -25.94
N LYS A 350 -1.76 3.50 -24.83
CA LYS A 350 -0.70 2.52 -24.56
C LYS A 350 -1.08 1.46 -23.54
N SER A 351 -2.03 1.76 -22.68
CA SER A 351 -2.43 0.84 -21.63
C SER A 351 -3.01 -0.45 -22.20
N SER A 352 -2.59 -1.58 -21.63
CA SER A 352 -3.10 -2.91 -21.94
C SER A 352 -4.23 -3.36 -21.02
N ILE A 353 -4.69 -2.48 -20.11
CA ILE A 353 -5.77 -2.78 -19.17
C ILE A 353 -6.84 -1.68 -19.22
N PRO A 354 -8.11 -2.01 -18.92
CA PRO A 354 -9.21 -1.06 -18.97
C PRO A 354 -9.08 0.04 -17.92
N MET A 355 -9.45 1.26 -18.34
CA MET A 355 -9.61 2.39 -17.43
C MET A 355 -11.05 2.46 -16.93
N VAL A 356 -11.22 2.49 -15.61
CA VAL A 356 -12.52 2.67 -14.99
C VAL A 356 -12.66 4.09 -14.41
N ARG A 357 -13.88 4.62 -14.46
CA ARG A 357 -14.21 5.92 -13.86
C ARG A 357 -15.57 5.81 -13.18
N HIS A 358 -15.58 6.03 -11.85
CA HIS A 358 -16.77 5.80 -11.04
C HIS A 358 -17.33 4.37 -11.24
N LEU A 359 -18.55 4.24 -11.71
CA LEU A 359 -19.21 2.97 -12.01
C LEU A 359 -19.19 2.63 -13.52
N ARG A 360 -18.46 3.41 -14.34
CA ARG A 360 -18.47 3.26 -15.80
C ARG A 360 -17.10 2.87 -16.32
N VAL A 361 -17.07 1.91 -17.19
CA VAL A 361 -15.90 1.57 -18.01
C VAL A 361 -15.74 2.62 -19.10
N MET A 362 -14.54 3.14 -19.27
CA MET A 362 -14.29 4.23 -20.20
C MET A 362 -13.82 3.80 -21.59
N ASN A 363 -13.20 2.61 -21.71
CA ASN A 363 -12.58 2.16 -22.95
C ASN A 363 -13.14 0.79 -23.38
N ASP A 364 -12.60 -0.30 -22.81
CA ASP A 364 -12.99 -1.67 -23.16
C ASP A 364 -13.93 -2.28 -22.13
N PRO A 365 -14.85 -3.15 -22.52
CA PRO A 365 -15.72 -3.84 -21.57
C PRO A 365 -14.88 -4.68 -20.60
N LEU A 366 -15.30 -4.71 -19.34
CA LEU A 366 -14.67 -5.56 -18.33
C LEU A 366 -15.10 -7.03 -18.57
N SER A 367 -14.20 -7.96 -18.26
CA SER A 367 -14.56 -9.36 -18.10
C SER A 367 -15.41 -9.54 -16.84
N LYS A 368 -16.12 -10.66 -16.72
CA LYS A 368 -16.90 -10.98 -15.51
C LYS A 368 -16.05 -10.97 -14.24
N ASP A 369 -14.82 -11.47 -14.32
CA ASP A 369 -13.90 -11.48 -13.17
C ASP A 369 -13.49 -10.04 -12.80
N GLN A 370 -13.21 -9.19 -13.79
CA GLN A 370 -12.89 -7.78 -13.55
C GLN A 370 -14.07 -7.01 -12.95
N GLU A 371 -15.30 -7.29 -13.38
CA GLU A 371 -16.53 -6.70 -12.82
C GLU A 371 -16.72 -7.13 -11.36
N GLU A 372 -16.50 -8.38 -11.02
CA GLU A 372 -16.58 -8.88 -9.64
C GLU A 372 -15.53 -8.23 -8.73
N LEU A 373 -14.28 -8.15 -9.21
CA LEU A 373 -13.20 -7.49 -8.47
C LEU A 373 -13.48 -6.01 -8.25
N LEU A 374 -13.95 -5.30 -9.28
CA LEU A 374 -14.35 -3.90 -9.19
C LEU A 374 -15.53 -3.69 -8.24
N SER A 375 -16.54 -4.55 -8.29
CA SER A 375 -17.69 -4.50 -7.37
C SER A 375 -17.25 -4.64 -5.90
N THR A 376 -16.30 -5.54 -5.64
CA THR A 376 -15.73 -5.71 -4.29
C THR A 376 -15.01 -4.43 -3.82
N GLU A 377 -14.21 -3.80 -4.68
CA GLU A 377 -13.54 -2.54 -4.38
C GLU A 377 -14.53 -1.39 -4.15
N GLN A 378 -15.58 -1.30 -4.96
CA GLN A 378 -16.63 -0.29 -4.79
C GLN A 378 -17.36 -0.45 -3.45
N ARG A 379 -17.69 -1.71 -3.07
CA ARG A 379 -18.28 -2.01 -1.76
C ARG A 379 -17.34 -1.61 -0.62
N ALA A 380 -16.05 -1.91 -0.72
CA ALA A 380 -15.06 -1.51 0.26
C ALA A 380 -15.02 0.03 0.42
N ASN A 381 -15.00 0.77 -0.69
CA ASN A 381 -15.04 2.23 -0.67
C ASN A 381 -16.34 2.75 -0.04
N GLN A 382 -17.48 2.11 -0.29
CA GLN A 382 -18.75 2.49 0.30
C GLN A 382 -18.78 2.24 1.82
N LEU A 383 -18.21 1.14 2.31
CA LEU A 383 -18.05 0.88 3.75
C LEU A 383 -17.23 1.98 4.42
N TYR A 384 -16.11 2.36 3.83
CA TYR A 384 -15.27 3.45 4.34
C TYR A 384 -16.06 4.77 4.45
N ARG A 385 -16.81 5.14 3.41
CA ARG A 385 -17.64 6.34 3.39
C ARG A 385 -18.79 6.28 4.40
N THR A 386 -19.34 5.10 4.62
CA THR A 386 -20.39 4.90 5.64
C THR A 386 -19.86 5.20 7.03
N VAL A 387 -18.63 4.75 7.34
CA VAL A 387 -17.97 5.06 8.61
C VAL A 387 -17.76 6.57 8.77
N ILE A 388 -17.28 7.27 7.74
CA ILE A 388 -17.16 8.73 7.77
C ILE A 388 -18.53 9.39 7.99
N GLY A 389 -19.55 8.95 7.26
CA GLY A 389 -20.90 9.47 7.39
C GLY A 389 -21.47 9.31 8.81
N GLN A 390 -21.23 8.18 9.44
CA GLN A 390 -21.65 7.92 10.82
C GLN A 390 -20.84 8.73 11.84
N LYS A 391 -19.51 8.81 11.65
CA LYS A 391 -18.62 9.48 12.61
C LYS A 391 -18.72 11.01 12.56
N PHE A 392 -18.79 11.57 11.36
CA PHE A 392 -18.66 13.01 11.12
C PHE A 392 -19.93 13.67 10.54
N HIS A 393 -20.99 12.91 10.27
CA HIS A 393 -22.22 13.38 9.64
C HIS A 393 -21.98 14.08 8.29
N THR A 394 -20.97 13.60 7.54
CA THR A 394 -20.50 14.15 6.26
C THR A 394 -20.71 13.15 5.14
N ILE A 395 -21.11 13.63 3.95
CA ILE A 395 -21.24 12.83 2.74
C ILE A 395 -20.05 13.12 1.82
N ILE A 396 -19.21 12.11 1.56
CA ILE A 396 -18.13 12.20 0.59
C ILE A 396 -18.65 11.84 -0.80
N LYS A 397 -18.53 12.78 -1.73
CA LYS A 397 -18.83 12.55 -3.13
C LYS A 397 -17.63 11.94 -3.85
N ASP A 398 -17.91 11.00 -4.77
CA ASP A 398 -16.89 10.38 -5.61
C ASP A 398 -16.60 11.29 -6.83
N GLU A 399 -15.64 12.17 -6.69
CA GLU A 399 -15.24 13.14 -7.71
C GLU A 399 -13.76 13.02 -8.01
N GLN A 400 -13.41 13.10 -9.29
CA GLN A 400 -12.02 13.19 -9.73
C GLN A 400 -11.45 14.57 -9.39
N ILE A 401 -10.24 14.61 -8.83
CA ILE A 401 -9.57 15.86 -8.47
C ILE A 401 -8.82 16.40 -9.69
N ILE A 402 -9.08 17.64 -10.03
CA ILE A 402 -8.41 18.35 -11.16
C ILE A 402 -7.88 19.69 -10.63
N PHE A 403 -6.55 19.86 -10.73
CA PHE A 403 -5.83 21.10 -10.39
C PHE A 403 -5.38 21.87 -11.62
#